data_91e4bc54c3a8351cecf67c056a30b488
#
_entry.id   91e4bc54c3a8351cecf67c056a30b488
#
_cell.length_a   1.000
_cell.length_b   1.000
_cell.length_c   1.000
_cell.angle_alpha   90.00
_cell.angle_beta   90.00
_cell.angle_gamma   90.00
#
_symmetry.space_group_name_H-M   'P 1'
#
loop_
_entity.id
_entity.type
_entity.pdbx_description
1 polymer ?
#
loop_
_entity_poly.entity_id
_entity_poly.type
_entity_poly.pdbx_seq_one_letter_code
_entity_poly.pdbx_strand_id
1 'polypeptide(L)'
;MTAVDYTVIVVYLAGMLALGWWGMRRTTSTSDFLVAGRRLGPAMYSGTMAAIVLGGASTIGGVGLGYQYGLSGAWMVLTIGLGLLALSVFFSARIARLKVYTVSQMLDLRYGGSSGLISGIVMWAYTLMLAVTSTIAYATIFDVIFGLDRVVAIVLGGAIVICYSTLGGMWSITLTDMVQFVVKTVGVLLLLLPIAVVKAGGFAAMKSELPSSYFSPMGIGAQTVFTYVLIYSFGMLIGQDIWQRVFTARNDKVARVGGTAAGTYCLAYAVAGAVIGTAAKVLYPDLGAPDDAFATIVKDALPIGVKGLVLAAALSAVMSTSSGALIACATVANNDIWARLRGRPATASHDEVAGNRLFILVMGVTVVGISIALNNVVEALTVAYNVLVGGLLVPILGGLLWKRGTGAGALASVAVGGTTVIGLMLWKGVLANEPIYIGLLASLVAYVAVSLATKPTDAAVLDAWHRRLAGDPAPEPTPAAPANA
;
A
#
# COMPACT_ATOMS: atom_id res chain seq x y z
N MET A 1 28.30 14.43 -1.03
CA MET A 1 27.18 15.24 -1.61
C MET A 1 27.65 16.67 -1.78
N THR A 2 27.15 17.36 -2.80
CA THR A 2 27.48 18.76 -3.10
C THR A 2 26.32 19.69 -2.71
N ALA A 3 26.58 21.01 -2.68
CA ALA A 3 25.55 22.01 -2.43
C ALA A 3 24.37 21.90 -3.43
N VAL A 4 24.65 21.51 -4.68
CA VAL A 4 23.61 21.29 -5.71
C VAL A 4 22.69 20.14 -5.32
N ASP A 5 23.23 19.01 -4.86
CA ASP A 5 22.44 17.85 -4.45
C ASP A 5 21.52 18.20 -3.27
N TYR A 6 22.05 18.90 -2.26
CA TYR A 6 21.24 19.37 -1.12
C TYR A 6 20.15 20.35 -1.55
N THR A 7 20.46 21.27 -2.46
CA THR A 7 19.48 22.24 -2.98
C THR A 7 18.30 21.52 -3.66
N VAL A 8 18.57 20.50 -4.49
CA VAL A 8 17.52 19.70 -5.15
C VAL A 8 16.60 19.04 -4.11
N ILE A 9 17.17 18.44 -3.06
CA ILE A 9 16.41 17.77 -2.02
C ILE A 9 15.56 18.76 -1.21
N VAL A 10 16.14 19.90 -0.81
CA VAL A 10 15.43 20.94 -0.03
C VAL A 10 14.29 21.53 -0.85
N VAL A 11 14.52 21.86 -2.13
CA VAL A 11 13.49 22.36 -3.05
C VAL A 11 12.36 21.33 -3.23
N TYR A 12 12.71 20.04 -3.37
CA TYR A 12 11.74 18.96 -3.44
C TYR A 12 10.88 18.90 -2.17
N LEU A 13 11.48 18.85 -0.97
CA LEU A 13 10.75 18.77 0.30
C LEU A 13 9.88 20.02 0.55
N ALA A 14 10.38 21.20 0.26
CA ALA A 14 9.61 22.45 0.33
C ALA A 14 8.42 22.43 -0.65
N GLY A 15 8.63 21.89 -1.85
CA GLY A 15 7.57 21.67 -2.84
C GLY A 15 6.46 20.73 -2.33
N MET A 16 6.82 19.66 -1.59
CA MET A 16 5.83 18.75 -1.00
C MET A 16 4.97 19.46 0.05
N LEU A 17 5.56 20.29 0.91
CA LEU A 17 4.81 21.08 1.89
C LEU A 17 3.91 22.13 1.22
N ALA A 18 4.40 22.79 0.18
CA ALA A 18 3.63 23.78 -0.59
C ALA A 18 2.41 23.12 -1.28
N LEU A 19 2.60 21.94 -1.87
CA LEU A 19 1.51 21.15 -2.47
C LEU A 19 0.52 20.66 -1.40
N GLY A 20 1.02 20.28 -0.23
CA GLY A 20 0.18 19.95 0.92
C GLY A 20 -0.73 21.10 1.32
N TRP A 21 -0.18 22.30 1.44
CA TRP A 21 -0.94 23.51 1.73
C TRP A 21 -1.93 23.87 0.59
N TRP A 22 -1.53 23.72 -0.67
CA TRP A 22 -2.44 23.94 -1.79
C TRP A 22 -3.61 22.94 -1.80
N GLY A 23 -3.35 21.66 -1.53
CA GLY A 23 -4.37 20.62 -1.36
C GLY A 23 -5.38 20.94 -0.25
N MET A 24 -4.92 21.54 0.87
CA MET A 24 -5.79 21.99 1.95
C MET A 24 -6.86 22.95 1.46
N ARG A 25 -6.54 23.86 0.52
CA ARG A 25 -7.48 24.82 -0.05
C ARG A 25 -8.57 24.16 -0.92
N ARG A 26 -8.35 22.93 -1.39
CA ARG A 26 -9.31 22.16 -2.19
C ARG A 26 -10.20 21.25 -1.35
N THR A 27 -9.90 21.13 -0.07
CA THR A 27 -10.59 20.22 0.85
C THR A 27 -11.68 21.00 1.59
N THR A 28 -12.92 20.84 1.14
CA THR A 28 -14.09 21.53 1.69
C THR A 28 -15.07 20.59 2.41
N SER A 29 -14.94 19.27 2.19
CA SER A 29 -15.82 18.26 2.75
C SER A 29 -15.03 17.03 3.23
N THR A 30 -15.67 16.18 4.02
CA THR A 30 -15.13 14.87 4.41
C THR A 30 -14.81 14.00 3.19
N SER A 31 -15.65 14.03 2.17
CA SER A 31 -15.37 13.30 0.91
C SER A 31 -14.13 13.84 0.19
N ASP A 32 -13.93 15.16 0.19
CA ASP A 32 -12.69 15.74 -0.34
C ASP A 32 -11.47 15.29 0.45
N PHE A 33 -11.60 15.26 1.79
CA PHE A 33 -10.52 14.89 2.68
C PHE A 33 -10.14 13.40 2.57
N LEU A 34 -11.11 12.48 2.50
CA LEU A 34 -10.86 11.04 2.53
C LEU A 34 -10.64 10.43 1.15
N VAL A 35 -11.30 10.93 0.09
CA VAL A 35 -11.30 10.33 -1.25
C VAL A 35 -11.24 11.35 -2.39
N ALA A 36 -10.70 12.54 -2.14
CA ALA A 36 -10.57 13.63 -3.11
C ALA A 36 -11.89 13.95 -3.86
N GLY A 37 -13.02 13.85 -3.16
CA GLY A 37 -14.36 14.08 -3.71
C GLY A 37 -14.77 13.12 -4.82
N ARG A 38 -14.06 12.01 -5.02
CA ARG A 38 -14.27 11.04 -6.11
C ARG A 38 -14.19 11.70 -7.50
N ARG A 39 -13.26 12.63 -7.69
CA ARG A 39 -13.18 13.48 -8.89
C ARG A 39 -11.91 13.30 -9.70
N LEU A 40 -11.05 12.32 -9.35
CA LEU A 40 -9.77 12.16 -10.05
C LEU A 40 -9.98 11.67 -11.49
N GLY A 41 -9.34 12.38 -12.41
CA GLY A 41 -9.22 12.00 -13.82
C GLY A 41 -8.13 10.93 -14.05
N PRO A 42 -7.98 10.41 -15.29
CA PRO A 42 -7.11 9.29 -15.59
C PRO A 42 -5.65 9.49 -15.14
N ALA A 43 -5.05 10.61 -15.49
CA ALA A 43 -3.64 10.90 -15.18
C ALA A 43 -3.38 10.96 -13.67
N MET A 44 -4.18 11.75 -12.93
CA MET A 44 -4.03 11.87 -11.48
C MET A 44 -4.30 10.55 -10.77
N TYR A 45 -5.33 9.82 -11.20
CA TYR A 45 -5.65 8.52 -10.64
C TYR A 45 -4.52 7.49 -10.88
N SER A 46 -4.00 7.39 -12.12
CA SER A 46 -2.91 6.47 -12.42
C SER A 46 -1.63 6.84 -11.69
N GLY A 47 -1.30 8.14 -11.63
CA GLY A 47 -0.10 8.62 -10.97
C GLY A 47 -0.12 8.37 -9.46
N THR A 48 -1.22 8.72 -8.76
CA THR A 48 -1.33 8.46 -7.31
C THR A 48 -1.37 6.95 -7.00
N MET A 49 -2.02 6.14 -7.86
CA MET A 49 -2.04 4.68 -7.72
C MET A 49 -0.64 4.07 -7.88
N ALA A 50 0.12 4.47 -8.91
CA ALA A 50 1.50 4.01 -9.11
C ALA A 50 2.44 4.53 -8.02
N ALA A 51 2.21 5.74 -7.52
CA ALA A 51 3.05 6.34 -6.48
C ALA A 51 2.95 5.57 -5.16
N ILE A 52 1.75 5.26 -4.69
CA ILE A 52 1.55 4.59 -3.40
C ILE A 52 2.10 3.16 -3.38
N VAL A 53 1.95 2.43 -4.50
CA VAL A 53 2.33 1.02 -4.60
C VAL A 53 3.86 0.84 -4.57
N LEU A 54 4.59 1.77 -5.18
CA LEU A 54 6.05 1.70 -5.29
C LEU A 54 6.73 2.50 -4.18
N GLY A 55 6.67 1.98 -2.97
CA GLY A 55 7.25 2.57 -1.76
C GLY A 55 8.73 2.26 -1.53
N GLY A 56 9.17 2.47 -0.31
CA GLY A 56 10.55 2.18 0.13
C GLY A 56 10.92 0.71 -0.06
N ALA A 57 10.05 -0.22 0.36
CA ALA A 57 10.28 -1.64 0.19
C ALA A 57 10.39 -2.05 -1.29
N SER A 58 9.55 -1.47 -2.17
CA SER A 58 9.63 -1.76 -3.62
C SER A 58 10.85 -1.14 -4.29
N THR A 59 11.36 -0.01 -3.78
CA THR A 59 12.51 0.71 -4.37
C THR A 59 13.83 0.24 -3.77
N ILE A 60 14.00 0.41 -2.45
CA ILE A 60 15.25 0.02 -1.76
C ILE A 60 15.32 -1.50 -1.65
N GLY A 61 14.28 -2.14 -1.11
CA GLY A 61 14.23 -3.60 -0.99
C GLY A 61 14.21 -4.32 -2.33
N GLY A 62 13.54 -3.78 -3.36
CA GLY A 62 13.56 -4.33 -4.73
C GLY A 62 14.96 -4.31 -5.34
N VAL A 63 15.75 -3.26 -5.14
CA VAL A 63 17.16 -3.19 -5.54
C VAL A 63 18.01 -4.15 -4.71
N GLY A 64 17.78 -4.24 -3.40
CA GLY A 64 18.44 -5.20 -2.50
C GLY A 64 18.22 -6.65 -2.91
N LEU A 65 16.98 -7.02 -3.26
CA LEU A 65 16.68 -8.36 -3.80
C LEU A 65 17.35 -8.60 -5.17
N GLY A 66 17.43 -7.58 -6.02
CA GLY A 66 18.19 -7.63 -7.27
C GLY A 66 19.69 -7.83 -7.03
N TYR A 67 20.25 -7.21 -6.01
CA TYR A 67 21.63 -7.40 -5.57
C TYR A 67 21.87 -8.84 -5.10
N GLN A 68 20.95 -9.41 -4.37
CA GLN A 68 21.09 -10.74 -3.78
C GLN A 68 20.77 -11.88 -4.75
N TYR A 69 19.72 -11.74 -5.57
CA TYR A 69 19.16 -12.82 -6.40
C TYR A 69 19.12 -12.50 -7.89
N GLY A 70 19.72 -11.39 -8.33
CA GLY A 70 19.71 -10.99 -9.73
C GLY A 70 18.31 -10.65 -10.24
N LEU A 71 18.01 -11.02 -11.49
CA LEU A 71 16.72 -10.71 -12.13
C LEU A 71 15.52 -11.33 -11.39
N SER A 72 15.71 -12.46 -10.71
CA SER A 72 14.63 -13.08 -9.94
C SER A 72 14.24 -12.28 -8.70
N GLY A 73 15.06 -11.34 -8.23
CA GLY A 73 14.71 -10.37 -7.19
C GLY A 73 13.54 -9.45 -7.55
N ALA A 74 13.21 -9.34 -8.85
CA ALA A 74 12.04 -8.60 -9.32
C ALA A 74 10.71 -9.17 -8.80
N TRP A 75 10.63 -10.46 -8.44
CA TRP A 75 9.36 -11.13 -8.15
C TRP A 75 8.55 -10.49 -7.05
N MET A 76 9.17 -9.96 -6.01
CA MET A 76 8.42 -9.25 -4.95
C MET A 76 7.58 -8.11 -5.54
N VAL A 77 8.19 -7.22 -6.32
CA VAL A 77 7.50 -6.06 -6.90
C VAL A 77 6.65 -6.46 -8.11
N LEU A 78 7.03 -7.51 -8.87
CA LEU A 78 6.21 -8.07 -9.93
C LEU A 78 4.88 -8.59 -9.40
N THR A 79 4.89 -9.33 -8.29
CA THR A 79 3.65 -9.87 -7.69
C THR A 79 2.74 -8.76 -7.15
N ILE A 80 3.31 -7.67 -6.61
CA ILE A 80 2.58 -6.45 -6.26
C ILE A 80 1.90 -5.87 -7.52
N GLY A 81 2.64 -5.69 -8.62
CA GLY A 81 2.11 -5.18 -9.88
C GLY A 81 1.03 -6.08 -10.49
N LEU A 82 1.20 -7.40 -10.43
CA LEU A 82 0.20 -8.38 -10.88
C LEU A 82 -1.09 -8.30 -10.05
N GLY A 83 -0.96 -8.16 -8.73
CA GLY A 83 -2.12 -7.95 -7.84
C GLY A 83 -2.89 -6.68 -8.18
N LEU A 84 -2.18 -5.57 -8.44
CA LEU A 84 -2.80 -4.32 -8.86
C LEU A 84 -3.48 -4.44 -10.23
N LEU A 85 -2.89 -5.16 -11.18
CA LEU A 85 -3.53 -5.47 -12.48
C LEU A 85 -4.81 -6.27 -12.29
N ALA A 86 -4.76 -7.33 -11.49
CA ALA A 86 -5.93 -8.15 -11.19
C ALA A 86 -7.05 -7.34 -10.53
N LEU A 87 -6.71 -6.52 -9.52
CA LEU A 87 -7.66 -5.60 -8.91
C LEU A 87 -8.30 -4.66 -9.94
N SER A 88 -7.46 -4.04 -10.77
CA SER A 88 -7.90 -3.03 -11.72
C SER A 88 -8.81 -3.58 -12.81
N VAL A 89 -8.46 -4.74 -13.37
CA VAL A 89 -9.22 -5.36 -14.46
C VAL A 89 -10.53 -5.98 -13.96
N PHE A 90 -10.50 -6.70 -12.84
CA PHE A 90 -11.64 -7.53 -12.42
C PHE A 90 -12.55 -6.90 -11.36
N PHE A 91 -12.00 -6.03 -10.48
CA PHE A 91 -12.72 -5.59 -9.29
C PHE A 91 -12.91 -4.08 -9.18
N SER A 92 -12.00 -3.24 -9.70
CA SER A 92 -11.96 -1.80 -9.41
C SER A 92 -13.25 -1.06 -9.74
N ALA A 93 -13.91 -1.38 -10.86
CA ALA A 93 -15.18 -0.75 -11.23
C ALA A 93 -16.29 -1.09 -10.24
N ARG A 94 -16.40 -2.36 -9.83
CA ARG A 94 -17.40 -2.81 -8.83
C ARG A 94 -17.16 -2.16 -7.48
N ILE A 95 -15.87 -2.07 -7.07
CA ILE A 95 -15.46 -1.45 -5.82
C ILE A 95 -15.78 0.05 -5.82
N ALA A 96 -15.47 0.77 -6.90
CA ALA A 96 -15.75 2.21 -7.03
C ALA A 96 -17.26 2.53 -6.89
N ARG A 97 -18.14 1.63 -7.35
CA ARG A 97 -19.60 1.78 -7.27
C ARG A 97 -20.14 1.66 -5.84
N LEU A 98 -19.42 1.03 -4.92
CA LEU A 98 -19.88 0.86 -3.53
C LEU A 98 -20.03 2.19 -2.78
N LYS A 99 -19.31 3.24 -3.19
CA LYS A 99 -19.38 4.59 -2.60
C LYS A 99 -19.06 4.63 -1.10
N VAL A 100 -18.28 3.70 -0.59
CA VAL A 100 -17.77 3.66 0.79
C VAL A 100 -16.42 4.37 0.92
N TYR A 101 -15.89 4.47 2.13
CA TYR A 101 -14.57 5.02 2.44
C TYR A 101 -13.56 3.94 2.86
N THR A 102 -14.06 2.80 3.37
CA THR A 102 -13.22 1.72 3.88
C THR A 102 -13.68 0.34 3.40
N VAL A 103 -12.72 -0.59 3.38
CA VAL A 103 -13.01 -2.02 3.12
C VAL A 103 -13.91 -2.59 4.22
N SER A 104 -13.74 -2.14 5.46
CA SER A 104 -14.56 -2.60 6.58
C SER A 104 -16.02 -2.17 6.44
N GLN A 105 -16.29 -0.98 5.88
CA GLN A 105 -17.64 -0.56 5.52
C GLN A 105 -18.24 -1.47 4.44
N MET A 106 -17.45 -1.92 3.47
CA MET A 106 -17.90 -2.89 2.47
C MET A 106 -18.33 -4.22 3.13
N LEU A 107 -17.52 -4.73 4.05
CA LEU A 107 -17.86 -5.96 4.78
C LEU A 107 -19.11 -5.79 5.64
N ASP A 108 -19.29 -4.63 6.24
CA ASP A 108 -20.50 -4.29 6.98
C ASP A 108 -21.76 -4.29 6.09
N LEU A 109 -21.68 -3.67 4.91
CA LEU A 109 -22.77 -3.69 3.91
C LEU A 109 -23.12 -5.10 3.45
N ARG A 110 -22.13 -5.99 3.37
CA ARG A 110 -22.32 -7.37 2.87
C ARG A 110 -22.79 -8.34 3.95
N TYR A 111 -22.25 -8.22 5.16
CA TYR A 111 -22.41 -9.21 6.23
C TYR A 111 -23.15 -8.67 7.45
N GLY A 112 -23.14 -7.36 7.66
CA GLY A 112 -23.76 -6.72 8.83
C GLY A 112 -23.10 -7.06 10.17
N GLY A 113 -23.77 -6.73 11.26
CA GLY A 113 -23.37 -7.09 12.61
C GLY A 113 -22.01 -6.52 13.04
N SER A 114 -21.17 -7.36 13.64
CA SER A 114 -19.83 -6.98 14.10
C SER A 114 -18.73 -7.05 13.05
N SER A 115 -19.06 -7.45 11.82
CA SER A 115 -18.07 -7.67 10.75
C SER A 115 -17.25 -6.41 10.44
N GLY A 116 -17.89 -5.24 10.45
CA GLY A 116 -17.22 -3.97 10.20
C GLY A 116 -16.23 -3.57 11.29
N LEU A 117 -16.52 -3.81 12.58
CA LEU A 117 -15.58 -3.50 13.66
C LEU A 117 -14.38 -4.45 13.68
N ILE A 118 -14.62 -5.75 13.57
CA ILE A 118 -13.57 -6.77 13.64
C ILE A 118 -12.64 -6.65 12.42
N SER A 119 -13.21 -6.51 11.22
CA SER A 119 -12.40 -6.24 10.02
C SER A 119 -11.67 -4.89 10.11
N GLY A 120 -12.28 -3.89 10.73
CA GLY A 120 -11.67 -2.59 11.00
C GLY A 120 -10.39 -2.72 11.84
N ILE A 121 -10.40 -3.53 12.88
CA ILE A 121 -9.21 -3.75 13.73
C ILE A 121 -8.08 -4.40 12.92
N VAL A 122 -8.38 -5.44 12.14
CA VAL A 122 -7.38 -6.11 11.29
C VAL A 122 -6.85 -5.16 10.21
N MET A 123 -7.73 -4.40 9.57
CA MET A 123 -7.36 -3.44 8.54
C MET A 123 -6.54 -2.27 9.09
N TRP A 124 -6.85 -1.82 10.31
CA TRP A 124 -6.07 -0.81 11.02
C TRP A 124 -4.66 -1.32 11.34
N ALA A 125 -4.53 -2.54 11.88
CA ALA A 125 -3.23 -3.15 12.16
C ALA A 125 -2.37 -3.28 10.89
N TYR A 126 -2.98 -3.70 9.78
CA TYR A 126 -2.31 -3.74 8.47
C TYR A 126 -1.79 -2.38 8.03
N THR A 127 -2.67 -1.37 7.99
CA THR A 127 -2.30 -0.04 7.49
C THR A 127 -1.31 0.68 8.40
N LEU A 128 -1.39 0.43 9.73
CA LEU A 128 -0.42 0.91 10.70
C LEU A 128 0.97 0.34 10.41
N MET A 129 1.09 -0.98 10.26
CA MET A 129 2.36 -1.64 9.95
C MET A 129 2.91 -1.27 8.57
N LEU A 130 2.04 -1.05 7.58
CA LEU A 130 2.45 -0.55 6.27
C LEU A 130 3.03 0.87 6.35
N ALA A 131 2.44 1.75 7.15
CA ALA A 131 2.98 3.09 7.39
C ALA A 131 4.32 3.03 8.14
N VAL A 132 4.45 2.15 9.13
CA VAL A 132 5.70 1.89 9.87
C VAL A 132 6.80 1.42 8.92
N THR A 133 6.52 0.44 8.05
CA THR A 133 7.46 -0.08 7.05
C THR A 133 8.07 1.04 6.20
N SER A 134 7.23 1.94 5.68
CA SER A 134 7.71 3.07 4.88
C SER A 134 8.47 4.08 5.73
N THR A 135 8.06 4.30 6.98
CA THR A 135 8.71 5.27 7.86
C THR A 135 10.11 4.82 8.31
N ILE A 136 10.32 3.52 8.53
CA ILE A 136 11.66 2.97 8.81
C ILE A 136 12.64 3.27 7.66
N ALA A 137 12.18 3.22 6.41
CA ALA A 137 13.03 3.47 5.24
C ALA A 137 13.63 4.89 5.18
N TYR A 138 13.08 5.86 5.93
CA TYR A 138 13.72 7.19 6.05
C TYR A 138 15.11 7.10 6.70
N ALA A 139 15.31 6.18 7.64
CA ALA A 139 16.60 6.01 8.30
C ALA A 139 17.72 5.79 7.28
N THR A 140 17.54 4.85 6.36
CA THR A 140 18.52 4.54 5.31
C THR A 140 18.78 5.74 4.38
N ILE A 141 17.72 6.43 3.95
CA ILE A 141 17.84 7.54 3.00
C ILE A 141 18.50 8.75 3.62
N PHE A 142 18.07 9.17 4.82
CA PHE A 142 18.63 10.34 5.49
C PHE A 142 20.02 10.12 6.06
N ASP A 143 20.38 8.88 6.43
CA ASP A 143 21.75 8.53 6.77
C ASP A 143 22.67 8.76 5.57
N VAL A 144 22.31 8.23 4.40
CA VAL A 144 23.11 8.43 3.16
C VAL A 144 23.18 9.88 2.73
N ILE A 145 22.10 10.66 2.90
CA ILE A 145 22.04 12.06 2.47
C ILE A 145 22.82 12.96 3.43
N PHE A 146 22.55 12.83 4.74
CA PHE A 146 22.96 13.80 5.75
C PHE A 146 23.88 13.21 6.83
N GLY A 147 24.07 11.87 6.86
CA GLY A 147 24.74 11.18 7.97
C GLY A 147 23.96 11.31 9.29
N LEU A 148 22.63 11.42 9.23
CA LEU A 148 21.81 11.61 10.41
C LEU A 148 21.64 10.31 11.19
N ASP A 149 21.61 10.45 12.51
CA ASP A 149 21.18 9.36 13.38
C ASP A 149 19.81 8.82 12.95
N ARG A 150 19.62 7.51 13.09
CA ARG A 150 18.42 6.79 12.68
C ARG A 150 17.13 7.37 13.26
N VAL A 151 17.13 7.71 14.56
CA VAL A 151 15.94 8.26 15.24
C VAL A 151 15.59 9.64 14.67
N VAL A 152 16.60 10.49 14.48
CA VAL A 152 16.43 11.84 13.89
C VAL A 152 15.88 11.73 12.47
N ALA A 153 16.42 10.81 11.67
CA ALA A 153 15.97 10.55 10.29
C ALA A 153 14.48 10.12 10.23
N ILE A 154 14.08 9.19 11.08
CA ILE A 154 12.69 8.71 11.18
C ILE A 154 11.75 9.84 11.63
N VAL A 155 12.14 10.61 12.64
CA VAL A 155 11.32 11.72 13.15
C VAL A 155 11.14 12.82 12.10
N LEU A 156 12.22 13.23 11.42
CA LEU A 156 12.16 14.27 10.38
C LEU A 156 11.29 13.82 9.19
N GLY A 157 11.54 12.61 8.66
CA GLY A 157 10.76 12.07 7.55
C GLY A 157 9.29 11.92 7.91
N GLY A 158 9.00 11.35 9.07
CA GLY A 158 7.63 11.19 9.57
C GLY A 158 6.94 12.55 9.78
N ALA A 159 7.61 13.53 10.37
CA ALA A 159 7.03 14.86 10.61
C ALA A 159 6.59 15.57 9.31
N ILE A 160 7.41 15.48 8.25
CA ILE A 160 7.07 16.06 6.94
C ILE A 160 5.80 15.41 6.38
N VAL A 161 5.71 14.08 6.42
CA VAL A 161 4.54 13.35 5.91
C VAL A 161 3.30 13.63 6.74
N ILE A 162 3.40 13.62 8.06
CA ILE A 162 2.29 13.96 8.96
C ILE A 162 1.79 15.38 8.65
N CYS A 163 2.69 16.34 8.47
CA CYS A 163 2.34 17.73 8.20
C CYS A 163 1.47 17.85 6.93
N TYR A 164 1.95 17.45 5.76
CA TYR A 164 1.18 17.66 4.53
C TYR A 164 -0.06 16.76 4.44
N SER A 165 -0.03 15.57 5.04
CA SER A 165 -1.19 14.66 5.06
C SER A 165 -2.31 15.21 5.93
N THR A 166 -1.97 15.81 7.08
CA THR A 166 -2.94 16.42 8.01
C THR A 166 -3.59 17.67 7.41
N LEU A 167 -2.85 18.45 6.63
CA LEU A 167 -3.36 19.71 6.06
C LEU A 167 -4.56 19.49 5.15
N GLY A 168 -4.45 18.66 4.13
CA GLY A 168 -5.50 18.53 3.10
C GLY A 168 -5.92 17.11 2.77
N GLY A 169 -5.51 16.11 3.56
CA GLY A 169 -5.92 14.72 3.37
C GLY A 169 -5.61 14.20 1.96
N MET A 170 -6.57 13.51 1.34
CA MET A 170 -6.40 12.87 0.03
C MET A 170 -6.10 13.86 -1.10
N TRP A 171 -6.59 15.11 -1.06
CA TRP A 171 -6.21 16.11 -2.06
C TRP A 171 -4.73 16.47 -1.99
N SER A 172 -4.21 16.74 -0.78
CA SER A 172 -2.78 17.00 -0.60
C SER A 172 -1.94 15.81 -1.03
N ILE A 173 -2.33 14.61 -0.62
CA ILE A 173 -1.63 13.37 -0.95
C ILE A 173 -1.63 13.13 -2.47
N THR A 174 -2.77 13.30 -3.15
CA THR A 174 -2.85 13.11 -4.61
C THR A 174 -1.96 14.09 -5.37
N LEU A 175 -1.90 15.35 -4.94
CA LEU A 175 -1.05 16.36 -5.58
C LEU A 175 0.44 16.06 -5.37
N THR A 176 0.82 15.67 -4.15
CA THR A 176 2.21 15.26 -3.88
C THR A 176 2.56 13.96 -4.60
N ASP A 177 1.67 12.95 -4.61
CA ASP A 177 1.85 11.69 -5.32
C ASP A 177 2.14 11.88 -6.81
N MET A 178 1.49 12.83 -7.48
CA MET A 178 1.74 13.14 -8.89
C MET A 178 3.18 13.61 -9.13
N VAL A 179 3.67 14.52 -8.31
CA VAL A 179 5.05 14.99 -8.41
C VAL A 179 6.02 13.87 -8.03
N GLN A 180 5.71 13.12 -6.98
CA GLN A 180 6.50 11.97 -6.53
C GLN A 180 6.57 10.87 -7.61
N PHE A 181 5.48 10.60 -8.32
CA PHE A 181 5.46 9.69 -9.46
C PHE A 181 6.43 10.14 -10.56
N VAL A 182 6.39 11.42 -10.94
CA VAL A 182 7.28 11.98 -11.97
C VAL A 182 8.74 11.94 -11.51
N VAL A 183 9.03 12.43 -10.31
CA VAL A 183 10.40 12.47 -9.76
C VAL A 183 10.99 11.06 -9.64
N LYS A 184 10.19 10.09 -9.19
CA LYS A 184 10.57 8.69 -9.09
C LYS A 184 10.82 8.05 -10.47
N THR A 185 9.95 8.33 -11.44
CA THR A 185 10.14 7.84 -12.83
C THR A 185 11.44 8.38 -13.42
N VAL A 186 11.66 9.69 -13.32
CA VAL A 186 12.88 10.31 -13.84
C VAL A 186 14.12 9.81 -13.10
N GLY A 187 14.09 9.86 -11.77
CA GLY A 187 15.26 9.51 -10.95
C GLY A 187 15.65 8.03 -11.05
N VAL A 188 14.69 7.11 -10.95
CA VAL A 188 14.99 5.67 -10.91
C VAL A 188 15.06 5.07 -12.31
N LEU A 189 14.03 5.29 -13.16
CA LEU A 189 13.96 4.60 -14.46
C LEU A 189 14.80 5.29 -15.54
N LEU A 190 14.83 6.62 -15.58
CA LEU A 190 15.50 7.35 -16.66
C LEU A 190 16.96 7.72 -16.35
N LEU A 191 17.32 7.84 -15.07
CA LEU A 191 18.68 8.21 -14.66
C LEU A 191 19.42 7.04 -13.99
N LEU A 192 18.94 6.52 -12.86
CA LEU A 192 19.67 5.52 -12.10
C LEU A 192 19.85 4.22 -12.89
N LEU A 193 18.79 3.69 -13.51
CA LEU A 193 18.84 2.45 -14.27
C LEU A 193 19.89 2.48 -15.39
N PRO A 194 19.87 3.41 -16.36
CA PRO A 194 20.85 3.42 -17.43
C PRO A 194 22.27 3.69 -16.93
N ILE A 195 22.45 4.58 -15.94
CA ILE A 195 23.78 4.85 -15.39
C ILE A 195 24.35 3.62 -14.69
N ALA A 196 23.53 2.90 -13.90
CA ALA A 196 23.94 1.67 -13.23
C ALA A 196 24.40 0.61 -14.23
N VAL A 197 23.61 0.38 -15.29
CA VAL A 197 23.94 -0.60 -16.33
C VAL A 197 25.22 -0.21 -17.08
N VAL A 198 25.38 1.05 -17.48
CA VAL A 198 26.58 1.52 -18.18
C VAL A 198 27.82 1.42 -17.29
N LYS A 199 27.72 1.79 -16.02
CA LYS A 199 28.84 1.69 -15.06
C LYS A 199 29.25 0.23 -14.80
N ALA A 200 28.32 -0.71 -14.80
CA ALA A 200 28.57 -2.15 -14.69
C ALA A 200 29.09 -2.78 -16.00
N GLY A 201 29.47 -1.98 -17.01
CA GLY A 201 29.99 -2.47 -18.30
C GLY A 201 28.92 -3.01 -19.26
N GLY A 202 27.62 -2.76 -19.00
CA GLY A 202 26.49 -3.24 -19.78
C GLY A 202 26.09 -4.68 -19.45
N PHE A 203 25.00 -5.15 -20.06
CA PHE A 203 24.48 -6.51 -19.82
C PHE A 203 25.48 -7.64 -20.16
N ALA A 204 26.35 -7.43 -21.14
CA ALA A 204 27.34 -8.43 -21.53
C ALA A 204 28.39 -8.64 -20.40
N ALA A 205 28.90 -7.55 -19.83
CA ALA A 205 29.84 -7.60 -18.72
C ALA A 205 29.19 -8.18 -17.45
N MET A 206 27.98 -7.73 -17.13
CA MET A 206 27.22 -8.29 -15.99
C MET A 206 27.06 -9.81 -16.11
N LYS A 207 26.80 -10.31 -17.33
CA LYS A 207 26.62 -11.74 -17.60
C LYS A 207 27.93 -12.55 -17.55
N SER A 208 29.07 -11.93 -17.82
CA SER A 208 30.38 -12.58 -17.72
C SER A 208 30.93 -12.60 -16.29
N GLU A 209 30.57 -11.61 -15.46
CA GLU A 209 31.10 -11.45 -14.09
C GLU A 209 30.25 -12.14 -13.02
N LEU A 210 28.95 -12.32 -13.29
CA LEU A 210 28.03 -12.91 -12.30
C LEU A 210 27.65 -14.35 -12.69
N PRO A 211 27.37 -15.22 -11.70
CA PRO A 211 26.85 -16.55 -11.92
C PRO A 211 25.58 -16.56 -12.77
N SER A 212 25.39 -17.60 -13.59
CA SER A 212 24.19 -17.75 -14.43
C SER A 212 22.87 -17.73 -13.65
N SER A 213 22.89 -18.10 -12.36
CA SER A 213 21.74 -18.02 -11.45
C SER A 213 21.17 -16.60 -11.31
N TYR A 214 21.99 -15.54 -11.44
CA TYR A 214 21.54 -14.15 -11.41
C TYR A 214 20.63 -13.78 -12.58
N PHE A 215 20.72 -14.50 -13.68
CA PHE A 215 19.92 -14.29 -14.89
C PHE A 215 18.77 -15.30 -15.02
N SER A 216 18.65 -16.22 -14.06
CA SER A 216 17.53 -17.14 -13.99
C SER A 216 16.28 -16.43 -13.46
N PRO A 217 15.11 -16.55 -14.11
CA PRO A 217 13.87 -15.97 -13.58
C PRO A 217 13.38 -16.62 -12.28
N MET A 218 13.87 -17.82 -11.94
CA MET A 218 13.52 -18.58 -10.73
C MET A 218 14.68 -18.74 -9.75
N GLY A 219 15.72 -17.91 -9.84
CA GLY A 219 16.89 -17.95 -8.96
C GLY A 219 16.56 -17.77 -7.46
N ILE A 220 15.52 -17.03 -7.13
CA ILE A 220 15.00 -16.86 -5.76
C ILE A 220 14.25 -18.11 -5.23
N GLY A 221 13.92 -19.06 -6.11
CA GLY A 221 13.17 -20.26 -5.79
C GLY A 221 11.65 -20.15 -6.03
N ALA A 222 11.10 -21.20 -6.64
CA ALA A 222 9.67 -21.24 -7.01
C ALA A 222 8.74 -21.13 -5.79
N GLN A 223 9.13 -21.69 -4.63
CA GLN A 223 8.38 -21.59 -3.38
C GLN A 223 8.28 -20.14 -2.91
N THR A 224 9.37 -19.38 -2.96
CA THR A 224 9.40 -17.96 -2.59
C THR A 224 8.50 -17.14 -3.54
N VAL A 225 8.56 -17.42 -4.85
CA VAL A 225 7.68 -16.76 -5.83
C VAL A 225 6.21 -17.04 -5.52
N PHE A 226 5.87 -18.30 -5.22
CA PHE A 226 4.50 -18.67 -4.84
C PHE A 226 4.06 -17.95 -3.55
N THR A 227 4.92 -17.89 -2.53
CA THR A 227 4.65 -17.14 -1.30
C THR A 227 4.42 -15.66 -1.59
N TYR A 228 5.23 -15.03 -2.45
CA TYR A 228 5.05 -13.64 -2.85
C TYR A 228 3.71 -13.39 -3.57
N VAL A 229 3.26 -14.33 -4.41
CA VAL A 229 1.92 -14.25 -5.02
C VAL A 229 0.85 -14.26 -3.94
N LEU A 230 0.91 -15.17 -2.98
CA LEU A 230 -0.09 -15.26 -1.92
C LEU A 230 -0.10 -14.01 -1.02
N ILE A 231 1.06 -13.51 -0.65
CA ILE A 231 1.17 -12.37 0.28
C ILE A 231 0.89 -11.06 -0.48
N TYR A 232 1.65 -10.77 -1.52
CA TYR A 232 1.64 -9.44 -2.13
C TYR A 232 0.56 -9.28 -3.20
N SER A 233 0.35 -10.27 -4.12
CA SER A 233 -0.71 -10.11 -5.11
C SER A 233 -2.08 -10.13 -4.48
N PHE A 234 -2.33 -11.03 -3.53
CA PHE A 234 -3.62 -11.09 -2.83
C PHE A 234 -3.80 -9.92 -1.85
N GLY A 235 -2.73 -9.47 -1.21
CA GLY A 235 -2.77 -8.28 -0.38
C GLY A 235 -3.17 -7.02 -1.16
N MET A 236 -2.65 -6.87 -2.39
CA MET A 236 -3.02 -5.76 -3.29
C MET A 236 -4.50 -5.79 -3.69
N LEU A 237 -5.14 -6.97 -3.74
CA LEU A 237 -6.57 -7.07 -4.03
C LEU A 237 -7.46 -6.48 -2.95
N ILE A 238 -6.98 -6.41 -1.70
CA ILE A 238 -7.82 -6.13 -0.54
C ILE A 238 -7.31 -5.00 0.36
N GLY A 239 -6.14 -4.42 0.07
CA GLY A 239 -5.52 -3.37 0.88
C GLY A 239 -6.36 -2.09 0.96
N GLN A 240 -6.58 -1.57 2.17
CA GLN A 240 -7.35 -0.34 2.41
C GLN A 240 -6.74 0.87 1.70
N ASP A 241 -5.43 1.00 1.74
CA ASP A 241 -4.68 2.08 1.10
C ASP A 241 -4.89 2.11 -0.42
N ILE A 242 -5.02 0.94 -1.04
CA ILE A 242 -5.30 0.77 -2.47
C ILE A 242 -6.78 1.02 -2.78
N TRP A 243 -7.70 0.43 -2.00
CA TRP A 243 -9.14 0.64 -2.20
C TRP A 243 -9.52 2.11 -2.00
N GLN A 244 -8.90 2.81 -1.05
CA GLN A 244 -9.14 4.23 -0.85
C GLN A 244 -8.76 5.07 -2.08
N ARG A 245 -7.71 4.64 -2.86
CA ARG A 245 -7.43 5.23 -4.17
C ARG A 245 -8.47 4.83 -5.21
N VAL A 246 -8.91 3.58 -5.25
CA VAL A 246 -10.01 3.18 -6.16
C VAL A 246 -11.24 4.06 -5.96
N PHE A 247 -11.56 4.41 -4.71
CA PHE A 247 -12.67 5.30 -4.40
C PHE A 247 -12.50 6.75 -4.87
N THR A 248 -11.28 7.19 -5.23
CA THR A 248 -11.04 8.55 -5.75
C THR A 248 -11.41 8.71 -7.23
N ALA A 249 -11.55 7.60 -7.98
CA ALA A 249 -11.82 7.62 -9.41
C ALA A 249 -13.17 8.28 -9.72
N ARG A 250 -13.19 9.16 -10.73
CA ARG A 250 -14.42 9.86 -11.13
C ARG A 250 -15.47 8.94 -11.78
N ASN A 251 -15.04 7.83 -12.34
CA ASN A 251 -15.92 6.81 -12.95
C ASN A 251 -15.19 5.46 -13.11
N ASP A 252 -15.97 4.42 -13.48
CA ASP A 252 -15.50 3.05 -13.64
C ASP A 252 -14.36 2.89 -14.66
N LYS A 253 -14.45 3.64 -15.79
CA LYS A 253 -13.41 3.61 -16.83
C LYS A 253 -12.07 4.11 -16.30
N VAL A 254 -12.08 5.20 -15.50
CA VAL A 254 -10.87 5.73 -14.86
C VAL A 254 -10.31 4.72 -13.87
N ALA A 255 -11.15 4.11 -13.03
CA ALA A 255 -10.70 3.10 -12.08
C ALA A 255 -10.04 1.91 -12.78
N ARG A 256 -10.65 1.38 -13.84
CA ARG A 256 -10.13 0.23 -14.58
C ARG A 256 -8.88 0.58 -15.39
N VAL A 257 -8.98 1.54 -16.31
CA VAL A 257 -7.90 1.87 -17.26
C VAL A 257 -6.71 2.49 -16.53
N GLY A 258 -6.98 3.44 -15.62
CA GLY A 258 -5.92 4.09 -14.86
C GLY A 258 -5.20 3.14 -13.90
N GLY A 259 -5.93 2.22 -13.26
CA GLY A 259 -5.32 1.20 -12.41
C GLY A 259 -4.51 0.18 -13.22
N THR A 260 -5.00 -0.22 -14.42
CA THR A 260 -4.23 -1.08 -15.33
C THR A 260 -2.92 -0.41 -15.77
N ALA A 261 -2.97 0.88 -16.12
CA ALA A 261 -1.77 1.64 -16.47
C ALA A 261 -0.77 1.70 -15.29
N ALA A 262 -1.26 1.93 -14.07
CA ALA A 262 -0.42 1.91 -12.86
C ALA A 262 0.19 0.52 -12.61
N GLY A 263 -0.59 -0.55 -12.74
CA GLY A 263 -0.09 -1.93 -12.58
C GLY A 263 0.98 -2.28 -13.60
N THR A 264 0.78 -1.93 -14.88
CA THR A 264 1.77 -2.13 -15.93
C THR A 264 3.07 -1.36 -15.65
N TYR A 265 2.96 -0.12 -15.18
CA TYR A 265 4.11 0.66 -14.73
C TYR A 265 4.87 -0.03 -13.58
N CYS A 266 4.15 -0.61 -12.61
CA CYS A 266 4.77 -1.35 -11.51
C CYS A 266 5.59 -2.56 -12.00
N LEU A 267 5.13 -3.27 -13.06
CA LEU A 267 5.91 -4.38 -13.64
C LEU A 267 7.23 -3.90 -14.25
N ALA A 268 7.19 -2.78 -15.00
CA ALA A 268 8.42 -2.20 -15.55
C ALA A 268 9.39 -1.74 -14.44
N TYR A 269 8.84 -1.13 -13.39
CA TYR A 269 9.62 -0.68 -12.24
C TYR A 269 10.27 -1.85 -11.48
N ALA A 270 9.58 -2.98 -11.35
CA ALA A 270 10.09 -4.20 -10.72
C ALA A 270 11.33 -4.73 -11.43
N VAL A 271 11.27 -4.82 -12.76
CA VAL A 271 12.42 -5.25 -13.57
C VAL A 271 13.58 -4.27 -13.45
N ALA A 272 13.29 -2.97 -13.50
CA ALA A 272 14.30 -1.93 -13.33
C ALA A 272 15.04 -2.04 -11.99
N GLY A 273 14.31 -2.22 -10.89
CA GLY A 273 14.89 -2.41 -9.54
C GLY A 273 15.84 -3.61 -9.48
N ALA A 274 15.42 -4.76 -10.02
CA ALA A 274 16.27 -5.95 -10.08
C ALA A 274 17.53 -5.75 -10.95
N VAL A 275 17.40 -5.08 -12.08
CA VAL A 275 18.55 -4.78 -12.97
C VAL A 275 19.52 -3.82 -12.26
N ILE A 276 19.03 -2.77 -11.58
CA ILE A 276 19.87 -1.86 -10.79
C ILE A 276 20.62 -2.63 -9.69
N GLY A 277 19.92 -3.52 -8.96
CA GLY A 277 20.55 -4.34 -7.94
C GLY A 277 21.59 -5.30 -8.48
N THR A 278 21.32 -5.93 -9.63
CA THR A 278 22.29 -6.79 -10.34
C THR A 278 23.54 -6.00 -10.78
N ALA A 279 23.36 -4.79 -11.30
CA ALA A 279 24.46 -3.88 -11.63
C ALA A 279 25.25 -3.47 -10.38
N ALA A 280 24.57 -3.21 -9.25
CA ALA A 280 25.23 -2.91 -7.99
C ALA A 280 26.07 -4.09 -7.49
N LYS A 281 25.67 -5.34 -7.73
CA LYS A 281 26.46 -6.54 -7.38
C LYS A 281 27.78 -6.62 -8.13
N VAL A 282 27.78 -6.22 -9.40
CA VAL A 282 29.01 -6.13 -10.20
C VAL A 282 29.94 -5.04 -9.68
N LEU A 283 29.38 -3.85 -9.39
CA LEU A 283 30.16 -2.70 -8.96
C LEU A 283 30.68 -2.80 -7.52
N TYR A 284 29.92 -3.44 -6.65
CA TYR A 284 30.17 -3.54 -5.21
C TYR A 284 29.88 -4.95 -4.70
N PRO A 285 30.76 -5.94 -4.98
CA PRO A 285 30.48 -7.36 -4.71
C PRO A 285 30.29 -7.69 -3.23
N ASP A 286 30.89 -6.93 -2.33
CA ASP A 286 30.99 -7.25 -0.90
C ASP A 286 30.29 -6.23 0.00
N LEU A 287 29.02 -5.91 -0.28
CA LEU A 287 28.20 -5.08 0.62
C LEU A 287 27.78 -5.86 1.87
N GLY A 288 27.80 -5.17 3.02
CA GLY A 288 27.43 -5.74 4.30
C GLY A 288 25.97 -6.18 4.39
N ALA A 289 25.07 -5.43 3.75
CA ALA A 289 23.65 -5.78 3.62
C ALA A 289 23.15 -5.52 2.19
N PRO A 290 22.25 -6.37 1.65
CA PRO A 290 21.67 -6.14 0.32
C PRO A 290 20.92 -4.81 0.19
N ASP A 291 20.26 -4.34 1.25
CA ASP A 291 19.52 -3.08 1.28
C ASP A 291 20.42 -1.85 1.13
N ASP A 292 21.73 -1.98 1.39
CA ASP A 292 22.70 -0.90 1.16
C ASP A 292 23.01 -0.68 -0.33
N ALA A 293 22.65 -1.62 -1.21
CA ALA A 293 22.96 -1.56 -2.63
C ALA A 293 22.43 -0.29 -3.30
N PHE A 294 21.18 0.10 -3.00
CA PHE A 294 20.59 1.34 -3.54
C PHE A 294 21.37 2.56 -3.09
N ALA A 295 21.67 2.66 -1.81
CA ALA A 295 22.34 3.81 -1.21
C ALA A 295 23.78 3.94 -1.73
N THR A 296 24.51 2.83 -1.81
CA THR A 296 25.90 2.80 -2.27
C THR A 296 26.03 3.19 -3.75
N ILE A 297 25.19 2.63 -4.63
CA ILE A 297 25.22 2.97 -6.05
C ILE A 297 24.87 4.45 -6.29
N VAL A 298 23.94 5.01 -5.51
CA VAL A 298 23.59 6.42 -5.59
C VAL A 298 24.76 7.29 -5.11
N LYS A 299 25.40 6.92 -4.00
CA LYS A 299 26.50 7.68 -3.42
C LYS A 299 27.74 7.70 -4.32
N ASP A 300 28.12 6.56 -4.90
CA ASP A 300 29.43 6.38 -5.51
C ASP A 300 29.41 6.37 -7.05
N ALA A 301 28.31 5.93 -7.68
CA ALA A 301 28.25 5.81 -9.13
C ALA A 301 27.65 7.03 -9.85
N LEU A 302 26.85 7.86 -9.18
CA LEU A 302 26.13 8.94 -9.84
C LEU A 302 26.93 10.26 -9.88
N PRO A 303 26.82 11.06 -10.99
CA PRO A 303 27.41 12.38 -11.06
C PRO A 303 26.68 13.39 -10.17
N ILE A 304 27.36 14.53 -9.95
CA ILE A 304 26.85 15.69 -9.20
C ILE A 304 25.51 16.16 -9.80
N GLY A 305 24.56 16.52 -8.98
CA GLY A 305 23.20 16.95 -9.35
C GLY A 305 22.25 15.79 -9.64
N VAL A 306 22.72 14.72 -10.30
CA VAL A 306 21.93 13.49 -10.50
C VAL A 306 21.72 12.77 -9.17
N LYS A 307 22.73 12.77 -8.28
CA LYS A 307 22.59 12.19 -6.93
C LYS A 307 21.41 12.80 -6.19
N GLY A 308 21.34 14.13 -6.13
CA GLY A 308 20.27 14.84 -5.45
C GLY A 308 18.88 14.46 -5.99
N LEU A 309 18.74 14.35 -7.33
CA LEU A 309 17.47 13.99 -7.95
C LEU A 309 17.09 12.53 -7.68
N VAL A 310 18.04 11.59 -7.73
CA VAL A 310 17.78 10.18 -7.43
C VAL A 310 17.44 9.97 -5.95
N LEU A 311 18.08 10.73 -5.05
CA LEU A 311 17.73 10.72 -3.63
C LEU A 311 16.34 11.33 -3.38
N ALA A 312 15.97 12.40 -4.09
CA ALA A 312 14.61 12.91 -4.07
C ALA A 312 13.60 11.87 -4.61
N ALA A 313 14.01 11.06 -5.60
CA ALA A 313 13.17 9.94 -6.08
C ALA A 313 13.01 8.83 -5.03
N ALA A 314 14.05 8.51 -4.27
CA ALA A 314 13.95 7.58 -3.15
C ALA A 314 13.04 8.13 -2.04
N LEU A 315 13.20 9.41 -1.65
CA LEU A 315 12.29 10.08 -0.73
C LEU A 315 10.84 10.07 -1.27
N SER A 316 10.65 10.32 -2.57
CA SER A 316 9.33 10.24 -3.21
C SER A 316 8.68 8.87 -3.04
N ALA A 317 9.44 7.80 -3.20
CA ALA A 317 8.93 6.44 -3.03
C ALA A 317 8.47 6.19 -1.58
N VAL A 318 9.28 6.56 -0.61
CA VAL A 318 8.95 6.36 0.80
C VAL A 318 7.78 7.26 1.23
N MET A 319 7.80 8.55 0.86
CA MET A 319 6.79 9.53 1.26
C MET A 319 5.40 9.20 0.71
N SER A 320 5.29 8.76 -0.55
CA SER A 320 4.00 8.43 -1.18
C SER A 320 3.30 7.27 -0.50
N THR A 321 4.03 6.22 -0.15
CA THR A 321 3.46 5.05 0.54
C THR A 321 3.18 5.36 2.01
N SER A 322 4.09 6.08 2.68
CA SER A 322 3.89 6.49 4.08
C SER A 322 2.63 7.35 4.26
N SER A 323 2.44 8.38 3.42
CA SER A 323 1.25 9.24 3.48
C SER A 323 -0.04 8.49 3.16
N GLY A 324 0.03 7.59 2.17
CA GLY A 324 -1.10 6.78 1.78
C GLY A 324 -1.53 5.76 2.83
N ALA A 325 -0.59 5.08 3.43
CA ALA A 325 -0.85 4.17 4.53
C ALA A 325 -1.34 4.92 5.79
N LEU A 326 -0.78 6.11 6.06
CA LEU A 326 -1.18 6.93 7.20
C LEU A 326 -2.64 7.42 7.09
N ILE A 327 -3.06 7.93 5.94
CA ILE A 327 -4.46 8.35 5.76
C ILE A 327 -5.40 7.14 5.80
N ALA A 328 -5.01 5.99 5.26
CA ALA A 328 -5.78 4.76 5.33
C ALA A 328 -5.95 4.29 6.79
N CYS A 329 -4.86 4.28 7.55
CA CYS A 329 -4.85 3.94 8.98
C CYS A 329 -5.76 4.87 9.79
N ALA A 330 -5.63 6.17 9.61
CA ALA A 330 -6.43 7.18 10.30
C ALA A 330 -7.93 7.09 9.92
N THR A 331 -8.23 6.82 8.64
CA THR A 331 -9.61 6.65 8.16
C THR A 331 -10.28 5.45 8.83
N VAL A 332 -9.60 4.31 8.87
CA VAL A 332 -10.11 3.09 9.53
C VAL A 332 -10.25 3.31 11.04
N ALA A 333 -9.24 3.90 11.69
CA ALA A 333 -9.28 4.17 13.11
C ALA A 333 -10.47 5.06 13.50
N ASN A 334 -10.72 6.13 12.73
CA ASN A 334 -11.82 7.06 13.00
C ASN A 334 -13.18 6.46 12.64
N ASN A 335 -13.34 5.97 11.41
CA ASN A 335 -14.67 5.62 10.87
C ASN A 335 -15.13 4.21 11.27
N ASP A 336 -14.20 3.24 11.35
CA ASP A 336 -14.56 1.84 11.59
C ASP A 336 -14.39 1.42 13.04
N ILE A 337 -13.50 2.06 13.80
CA ILE A 337 -13.27 1.69 15.20
C ILE A 337 -13.91 2.74 16.12
N TRP A 338 -13.42 3.98 16.09
CA TRP A 338 -13.85 5.00 17.04
C TRP A 338 -15.33 5.37 16.92
N ALA A 339 -15.84 5.59 15.71
CA ALA A 339 -17.23 5.92 15.49
C ALA A 339 -18.16 4.81 15.98
N ARG A 340 -17.80 3.54 15.75
CA ARG A 340 -18.59 2.38 16.18
C ARG A 340 -18.59 2.19 17.70
N LEU A 341 -17.43 2.38 18.35
CA LEU A 341 -17.34 2.32 19.82
C LEU A 341 -18.21 3.39 20.48
N ARG A 342 -18.50 4.50 19.77
CA ARG A 342 -19.43 5.55 20.20
C ARG A 342 -20.88 5.33 19.76
N GLY A 343 -21.21 4.15 19.20
CA GLY A 343 -22.57 3.83 18.73
C GLY A 343 -23.02 4.63 17.50
N ARG A 344 -22.10 5.25 16.77
CA ARG A 344 -22.40 6.00 15.54
C ARG A 344 -22.39 5.06 14.33
N PRO A 345 -23.38 5.14 13.41
CA PRO A 345 -23.36 4.31 12.22
C PRO A 345 -22.18 4.68 11.32
N ALA A 346 -21.51 3.66 10.76
CA ALA A 346 -20.32 3.84 9.88
C ALA A 346 -20.61 4.66 8.61
N THR A 347 -21.88 4.76 8.22
CA THR A 347 -22.36 5.49 7.03
C THR A 347 -22.75 6.96 7.35
N ALA A 348 -22.76 7.36 8.61
CA ALA A 348 -23.05 8.75 8.95
C ALA A 348 -21.90 9.63 8.44
N SER A 349 -22.18 10.47 7.45
CA SER A 349 -21.26 11.52 7.01
C SER A 349 -21.09 12.52 8.14
N HIS A 350 -20.08 12.29 8.97
CA HIS A 350 -19.70 13.32 9.92
C HIS A 350 -18.83 14.33 9.15
N ASP A 351 -19.35 15.52 8.92
CA ASP A 351 -18.65 16.64 8.32
C ASP A 351 -17.58 17.23 9.27
N GLU A 352 -16.75 16.34 9.83
CA GLU A 352 -15.68 16.71 10.73
C GLU A 352 -14.31 16.43 10.10
N VAL A 353 -13.91 17.30 9.17
CA VAL A 353 -12.52 17.32 8.67
C VAL A 353 -11.52 17.46 9.84
N ALA A 354 -11.88 18.21 10.89
CA ALA A 354 -11.06 18.37 12.09
C ALA A 354 -10.80 17.04 12.84
N GLY A 355 -11.82 16.19 12.97
CA GLY A 355 -11.67 14.87 13.57
C GLY A 355 -10.72 13.99 12.77
N ASN A 356 -10.86 13.96 11.44
CA ASN A 356 -9.95 13.19 10.57
C ASN A 356 -8.51 13.69 10.66
N ARG A 357 -8.27 15.01 10.76
CA ARG A 357 -6.93 15.59 10.97
C ARG A 357 -6.30 15.12 12.27
N LEU A 358 -7.09 15.14 13.36
CA LEU A 358 -6.62 14.66 14.66
C LEU A 358 -6.19 13.19 14.60
N PHE A 359 -6.98 12.33 13.93
CA PHE A 359 -6.62 10.93 13.77
C PHE A 359 -5.35 10.73 12.93
N ILE A 360 -5.13 11.53 11.86
CA ILE A 360 -3.86 11.48 11.09
C ILE A 360 -2.69 11.86 12.01
N LEU A 361 -2.83 12.92 12.82
CA LEU A 361 -1.76 13.34 13.73
C LEU A 361 -1.44 12.26 14.77
N VAL A 362 -2.46 11.71 15.45
CA VAL A 362 -2.28 10.67 16.48
C VAL A 362 -1.68 9.41 15.88
N MET A 363 -2.21 8.93 14.74
CA MET A 363 -1.67 7.75 14.08
C MET A 363 -0.25 8.01 13.55
N GLY A 364 0.04 9.20 13.04
CA GLY A 364 1.37 9.58 12.58
C GLY A 364 2.41 9.54 13.70
N VAL A 365 2.11 10.08 14.87
CA VAL A 365 2.99 9.99 16.04
C VAL A 365 3.17 8.54 16.49
N THR A 366 2.11 7.73 16.46
CA THR A 366 2.16 6.30 16.78
C THR A 366 3.07 5.55 15.79
N VAL A 367 2.93 5.81 14.48
CA VAL A 367 3.78 5.24 13.43
C VAL A 367 5.25 5.58 13.66
N VAL A 368 5.58 6.84 13.92
CA VAL A 368 6.97 7.28 14.20
C VAL A 368 7.51 6.55 15.43
N GLY A 369 6.73 6.47 16.51
CA GLY A 369 7.14 5.77 17.74
C GLY A 369 7.45 4.28 17.51
N ILE A 370 6.57 3.57 16.79
CA ILE A 370 6.80 2.14 16.45
C ILE A 370 7.99 2.00 15.50
N SER A 371 8.17 2.91 14.52
CA SER A 371 9.27 2.86 13.56
C SER A 371 10.65 3.03 14.22
N ILE A 372 10.72 3.74 15.34
CA ILE A 372 11.95 3.86 16.14
C ILE A 372 12.30 2.52 16.79
N ALA A 373 11.29 1.76 17.25
CA ALA A 373 11.48 0.49 17.93
C ALA A 373 11.78 -0.69 16.99
N LEU A 374 11.32 -0.64 15.73
CA LEU A 374 11.51 -1.72 14.74
C LEU A 374 12.67 -1.40 13.79
N ASN A 375 13.44 -2.43 13.40
CA ASN A 375 14.66 -2.24 12.61
C ASN A 375 14.59 -2.79 11.18
N ASN A 376 13.65 -3.70 10.87
CA ASN A 376 13.62 -4.41 9.60
C ASN A 376 12.37 -4.04 8.77
N VAL A 377 12.62 -3.43 7.60
CA VAL A 377 11.58 -2.99 6.66
C VAL A 377 10.81 -4.17 6.08
N VAL A 378 11.52 -5.25 5.69
CA VAL A 378 10.92 -6.43 5.05
C VAL A 378 10.07 -7.23 6.04
N GLU A 379 10.54 -7.38 7.27
CA GLU A 379 9.76 -8.05 8.32
C GLU A 379 8.47 -7.28 8.63
N ALA A 380 8.57 -5.97 8.80
CA ALA A 380 7.39 -5.12 9.06
C ALA A 380 6.37 -5.20 7.91
N LEU A 381 6.84 -5.21 6.65
CA LEU A 381 5.98 -5.39 5.47
C LEU A 381 5.32 -6.78 5.46
N THR A 382 6.09 -7.82 5.77
CA THR A 382 5.60 -9.20 5.80
C THR A 382 4.53 -9.39 6.88
N VAL A 383 4.74 -8.82 8.08
CA VAL A 383 3.71 -8.81 9.14
C VAL A 383 2.43 -8.14 8.65
N ALA A 384 2.55 -6.95 8.05
CA ALA A 384 1.40 -6.20 7.56
C ALA A 384 0.55 -7.05 6.59
N TYR A 385 1.19 -7.60 5.57
CA TYR A 385 0.47 -8.37 4.54
C TYR A 385 0.00 -9.74 5.02
N ASN A 386 0.74 -10.43 5.87
CA ASN A 386 0.31 -11.71 6.44
C ASN A 386 -0.96 -11.53 7.30
N VAL A 387 -1.00 -10.50 8.13
CA VAL A 387 -2.19 -10.18 8.95
C VAL A 387 -3.38 -9.81 8.06
N LEU A 388 -3.15 -8.99 7.03
CA LEU A 388 -4.19 -8.59 6.08
C LEU A 388 -4.75 -9.79 5.32
N VAL A 389 -3.88 -10.55 4.65
CA VAL A 389 -4.29 -11.64 3.74
C VAL A 389 -4.86 -12.81 4.53
N GLY A 390 -4.19 -13.24 5.60
CA GLY A 390 -4.67 -14.34 6.44
C GLY A 390 -5.99 -14.04 7.14
N GLY A 391 -6.20 -12.78 7.56
CA GLY A 391 -7.42 -12.37 8.24
C GLY A 391 -8.58 -12.00 7.31
N LEU A 392 -8.32 -11.29 6.20
CA LEU A 392 -9.39 -10.61 5.46
C LEU A 392 -9.57 -11.03 4.00
N LEU A 393 -8.62 -11.74 3.37
CA LEU A 393 -8.73 -12.10 1.95
C LEU A 393 -10.00 -12.90 1.67
N VAL A 394 -10.21 -13.95 2.46
CA VAL A 394 -11.31 -14.90 2.24
C VAL A 394 -12.68 -14.23 2.41
N PRO A 395 -12.99 -13.49 3.50
CA PRO A 395 -14.30 -12.85 3.63
C PRO A 395 -14.51 -11.72 2.64
N ILE A 396 -13.48 -10.98 2.20
CA ILE A 396 -13.60 -9.93 1.19
C ILE A 396 -13.93 -10.54 -0.17
N LEU A 397 -13.12 -11.49 -0.66
CA LEU A 397 -13.38 -12.15 -1.94
C LEU A 397 -14.66 -12.98 -1.90
N GLY A 398 -14.92 -13.68 -0.80
CA GLY A 398 -16.17 -14.40 -0.58
C GLY A 398 -17.39 -13.48 -0.65
N GLY A 399 -17.33 -12.29 -0.09
CA GLY A 399 -18.38 -11.28 -0.18
C GLY A 399 -18.64 -10.77 -1.60
N LEU A 400 -17.60 -10.69 -2.43
CA LEU A 400 -17.70 -10.26 -3.83
C LEU A 400 -18.11 -11.37 -4.79
N LEU A 401 -17.77 -12.64 -4.49
CA LEU A 401 -17.84 -13.74 -5.44
C LEU A 401 -18.85 -14.83 -5.05
N TRP A 402 -19.14 -15.02 -3.75
CA TRP A 402 -19.93 -16.15 -3.25
C TRP A 402 -21.19 -15.71 -2.50
N LYS A 403 -22.37 -15.99 -3.11
CA LYS A 403 -23.67 -15.56 -2.57
C LYS A 403 -24.01 -16.21 -1.24
N ARG A 404 -23.57 -17.48 -1.01
CA ARG A 404 -23.90 -18.26 0.19
C ARG A 404 -23.14 -17.81 1.45
N GLY A 405 -22.06 -17.01 1.30
CA GLY A 405 -21.29 -16.51 2.42
C GLY A 405 -22.13 -15.75 3.44
N THR A 406 -21.93 -16.02 4.74
CA THR A 406 -22.68 -15.44 5.86
C THR A 406 -21.76 -14.58 6.75
N GLY A 407 -22.38 -13.68 7.54
CA GLY A 407 -21.66 -12.86 8.53
C GLY A 407 -20.93 -13.72 9.58
N ALA A 408 -21.56 -14.80 10.05
CA ALA A 408 -20.91 -15.74 10.97
C ALA A 408 -19.71 -16.43 10.32
N GLY A 409 -19.82 -16.84 9.05
CA GLY A 409 -18.72 -17.39 8.28
C GLY A 409 -17.57 -16.40 8.11
N ALA A 410 -17.88 -15.14 7.82
CA ALA A 410 -16.88 -14.08 7.69
C ALA A 410 -16.13 -13.85 9.02
N LEU A 411 -16.84 -13.77 10.14
CA LEU A 411 -16.23 -13.60 11.46
C LEU A 411 -15.35 -14.81 11.87
N ALA A 412 -15.84 -16.03 11.61
CA ALA A 412 -15.06 -17.26 11.85
C ALA A 412 -13.78 -17.28 11.00
N SER A 413 -13.87 -16.89 9.73
CA SER A 413 -12.74 -16.77 8.81
C SER A 413 -11.67 -15.81 9.32
N VAL A 414 -12.08 -14.61 9.75
CA VAL A 414 -11.16 -13.60 10.31
C VAL A 414 -10.50 -14.09 11.59
N ALA A 415 -11.28 -14.66 12.51
CA ALA A 415 -10.77 -15.15 13.79
C ALA A 415 -9.79 -16.31 13.59
N VAL A 416 -10.19 -17.36 12.87
CA VAL A 416 -9.36 -18.55 12.67
C VAL A 416 -8.14 -18.23 11.80
N GLY A 417 -8.33 -17.54 10.66
CA GLY A 417 -7.22 -17.20 9.76
C GLY A 417 -6.22 -16.26 10.43
N GLY A 418 -6.70 -15.19 11.05
CA GLY A 418 -5.85 -14.20 11.73
C GLY A 418 -5.07 -14.80 12.91
N THR A 419 -5.72 -15.57 13.78
CA THR A 419 -5.03 -16.21 14.92
C THR A 419 -4.04 -17.28 14.47
N THR A 420 -4.36 -18.06 13.41
CA THR A 420 -3.44 -19.05 12.83
C THR A 420 -2.20 -18.38 12.27
N VAL A 421 -2.36 -17.31 11.49
CA VAL A 421 -1.22 -16.57 10.92
C VAL A 421 -0.34 -15.99 12.03
N ILE A 422 -0.93 -15.29 13.01
CA ILE A 422 -0.17 -14.67 14.10
C ILE A 422 0.54 -15.76 14.94
N GLY A 423 -0.18 -16.82 15.31
CA GLY A 423 0.40 -17.92 16.10
C GLY A 423 1.57 -18.61 15.39
N LEU A 424 1.46 -18.84 14.09
CA LEU A 424 2.53 -19.44 13.29
C LEU A 424 3.70 -18.47 13.06
N MET A 425 3.46 -17.18 12.89
CA MET A 425 4.55 -16.19 12.85
C MET A 425 5.34 -16.14 14.15
N LEU A 426 4.66 -16.22 15.28
CA LEU A 426 5.33 -16.26 16.59
C LEU A 426 6.10 -17.57 16.82
N TRP A 427 5.63 -18.70 16.29
CA TRP A 427 6.27 -20.01 16.46
C TRP A 427 7.38 -20.29 15.45
N LYS A 428 7.14 -20.00 14.16
CA LYS A 428 8.05 -20.35 13.05
C LYS A 428 8.93 -19.18 12.59
N GLY A 429 8.57 -17.97 12.99
CA GLY A 429 9.18 -16.73 12.53
C GLY A 429 8.37 -16.01 11.46
N VAL A 430 8.57 -14.70 11.38
CA VAL A 430 7.81 -13.80 10.51
C VAL A 430 8.03 -14.09 9.04
N LEU A 431 9.24 -14.46 8.65
CA LEU A 431 9.63 -14.71 7.26
C LEU A 431 9.40 -16.16 6.79
N ALA A 432 8.84 -17.03 7.66
CA ALA A 432 8.47 -18.38 7.27
C ALA A 432 7.30 -18.40 6.29
N ASN A 433 7.19 -19.44 5.46
CA ASN A 433 6.11 -19.57 4.47
C ASN A 433 4.82 -20.16 5.07
N GLU A 434 4.94 -20.99 6.11
CA GLU A 434 3.83 -21.72 6.71
C GLU A 434 2.72 -20.80 7.25
N PRO A 435 3.00 -19.64 7.87
CA PRO A 435 1.95 -18.75 8.36
C PRO A 435 0.90 -18.43 7.32
N ILE A 436 1.30 -18.01 6.10
CA ILE A 436 0.34 -17.64 5.07
C ILE A 436 -0.37 -18.86 4.46
N TYR A 437 0.34 -19.98 4.26
CA TYR A 437 -0.25 -21.19 3.65
C TYR A 437 -1.34 -21.78 4.54
N ILE A 438 -0.98 -22.03 5.81
CA ILE A 438 -1.89 -22.65 6.77
C ILE A 438 -2.98 -21.66 7.18
N GLY A 439 -2.65 -20.38 7.36
CA GLY A 439 -3.59 -19.36 7.73
C GLY A 439 -4.68 -19.14 6.68
N LEU A 440 -4.32 -19.05 5.39
CA LEU A 440 -5.29 -18.93 4.30
C LEU A 440 -6.19 -20.18 4.18
N LEU A 441 -5.60 -21.37 4.29
CA LEU A 441 -6.37 -22.61 4.25
C LEU A 441 -7.36 -22.67 5.41
N ALA A 442 -6.91 -22.38 6.62
CA ALA A 442 -7.74 -22.36 7.82
C ALA A 442 -8.87 -21.33 7.73
N SER A 443 -8.54 -20.13 7.23
CA SER A 443 -9.50 -19.06 6.96
C SER A 443 -10.58 -19.50 5.97
N LEU A 444 -10.17 -20.14 4.86
CA LEU A 444 -11.10 -20.63 3.83
C LEU A 444 -12.01 -21.75 4.37
N VAL A 445 -11.44 -22.73 5.06
CA VAL A 445 -12.21 -23.84 5.65
C VAL A 445 -13.22 -23.31 6.67
N ALA A 446 -12.80 -22.41 7.57
CA ALA A 446 -13.70 -21.79 8.54
C ALA A 446 -14.82 -21.00 7.87
N TYR A 447 -14.49 -20.20 6.83
CA TYR A 447 -15.48 -19.43 6.08
C TYR A 447 -16.54 -20.31 5.44
N VAL A 448 -16.12 -21.34 4.71
CA VAL A 448 -17.02 -22.25 4.01
C VAL A 448 -17.86 -23.07 4.98
N ALA A 449 -17.22 -23.73 5.95
CA ALA A 449 -17.89 -24.61 6.91
C ALA A 449 -18.95 -23.85 7.73
N VAL A 450 -18.58 -22.72 8.32
CA VAL A 450 -19.51 -21.92 9.14
C VAL A 450 -20.58 -21.27 8.27
N SER A 451 -20.25 -20.80 7.07
CA SER A 451 -21.28 -20.27 6.16
C SER A 451 -22.32 -21.32 5.77
N LEU A 452 -21.91 -22.58 5.51
CA LEU A 452 -22.83 -23.67 5.18
C LEU A 452 -23.67 -24.11 6.38
N ALA A 453 -23.10 -24.08 7.58
CA ALA A 453 -23.76 -24.48 8.83
C ALA A 453 -24.73 -23.40 9.39
N THR A 454 -24.63 -22.14 8.95
CA THR A 454 -25.47 -21.04 9.45
C THR A 454 -26.58 -20.66 8.48
N LYS A 455 -27.60 -19.94 8.97
CA LYS A 455 -28.68 -19.43 8.12
C LYS A 455 -28.14 -18.57 6.99
N PRO A 456 -28.68 -18.70 5.75
CA PRO A 456 -28.32 -17.83 4.65
C PRO A 456 -28.50 -16.35 5.01
N THR A 457 -27.68 -15.48 4.41
CA THR A 457 -27.91 -14.03 4.49
C THR A 457 -29.26 -13.69 3.88
N ASP A 458 -29.98 -12.75 4.50
CA ASP A 458 -31.30 -12.30 4.06
C ASP A 458 -31.27 -11.88 2.58
N ALA A 459 -32.29 -12.28 1.83
CA ALA A 459 -32.43 -12.01 0.40
C ALA A 459 -32.40 -10.48 0.13
N ALA A 460 -33.09 -9.70 0.96
CA ALA A 460 -33.12 -8.24 0.83
C ALA A 460 -31.72 -7.60 0.96
N VAL A 461 -30.88 -8.10 1.88
CA VAL A 461 -29.48 -7.66 2.04
C VAL A 461 -28.66 -8.03 0.80
N LEU A 462 -28.83 -9.25 0.28
CA LEU A 462 -28.12 -9.71 -0.93
C LEU A 462 -28.55 -8.91 -2.17
N ASP A 463 -29.83 -8.61 -2.33
CA ASP A 463 -30.35 -7.82 -3.45
C ASP A 463 -29.84 -6.37 -3.37
N ALA A 464 -29.85 -5.77 -2.20
CA ALA A 464 -29.27 -4.44 -1.99
C ALA A 464 -27.77 -4.42 -2.30
N TRP A 465 -27.04 -5.46 -1.87
CA TRP A 465 -25.62 -5.64 -2.17
C TRP A 465 -25.35 -5.75 -3.68
N HIS A 466 -26.09 -6.62 -4.40
CA HIS A 466 -25.92 -6.81 -5.84
C HIS A 466 -26.25 -5.54 -6.63
N ARG A 467 -27.32 -4.82 -6.26
CA ARG A 467 -27.67 -3.52 -6.87
C ARG A 467 -26.53 -2.50 -6.69
N ARG A 468 -25.94 -2.38 -5.51
CA ARG A 468 -24.79 -1.49 -5.30
C ARG A 468 -23.60 -1.86 -6.18
N LEU A 469 -23.28 -3.15 -6.31
CA LEU A 469 -22.20 -3.62 -7.20
C LEU A 469 -22.51 -3.38 -8.69
N ALA A 470 -23.79 -3.44 -9.09
CA ALA A 470 -24.24 -3.10 -10.44
C ALA A 470 -24.18 -1.58 -10.70
N GLY A 471 -24.19 -0.75 -9.66
CA GLY A 471 -24.24 0.70 -9.75
C GLY A 471 -25.64 1.26 -9.84
N ASP A 472 -26.66 0.45 -9.54
CA ASP A 472 -28.04 0.89 -9.49
C ASP A 472 -28.28 1.78 -8.26
N PRO A 473 -29.01 2.89 -8.38
CA PRO A 473 -29.33 3.72 -7.23
C PRO A 473 -30.11 2.90 -6.19
N ALA A 474 -29.80 3.12 -4.90
CA ALA A 474 -30.63 2.54 -3.84
C ALA A 474 -32.08 3.00 -4.05
N PRO A 475 -33.10 2.12 -3.88
CA PRO A 475 -34.48 2.58 -3.87
C PRO A 475 -34.58 3.67 -2.79
N GLU A 476 -35.21 4.79 -3.14
CA GLU A 476 -35.55 5.82 -2.15
C GLU A 476 -36.29 5.14 -1.00
N PRO A 477 -35.95 5.45 0.25
CA PRO A 477 -36.71 4.93 1.37
C PRO A 477 -38.19 5.27 1.12
N THR A 478 -39.01 4.26 1.00
CA THR A 478 -40.49 4.45 0.88
C THR A 478 -40.89 5.32 2.06
N PRO A 479 -41.53 6.48 1.84
CA PRO A 479 -41.96 7.32 2.94
C PRO A 479 -42.78 6.41 3.89
N ALA A 480 -42.42 6.41 5.19
CA ALA A 480 -43.20 5.70 6.17
C ALA A 480 -44.64 6.15 5.99
N ALA A 481 -45.56 5.19 5.80
CA ALA A 481 -46.98 5.49 5.75
C ALA A 481 -47.33 6.35 6.96
N PRO A 482 -48.08 7.45 6.80
CA PRO A 482 -48.44 8.29 7.92
C PRO A 482 -49.13 7.39 8.98
N ALA A 483 -48.62 7.36 10.20
CA ALA A 483 -49.25 6.69 11.30
C ALA A 483 -50.64 7.32 11.41
N ASN A 484 -51.66 6.56 10.99
CA ASN A 484 -53.02 6.96 11.11
C ASN A 484 -53.30 7.24 12.60
N ALA A 485 -53.76 8.46 12.85
CA ALA A 485 -54.21 8.97 14.14
C ALA A 485 -55.33 8.12 14.72
#